data_9287f079141c2205d1490e9e4712aa4b
#
_entry.id   9287f079141c2205d1490e9e4712aa4b
#
_cell.length_a   1.000
_cell.length_b   1.000
_cell.length_c   1.000
_cell.angle_alpha   90.00
_cell.angle_beta   90.00
_cell.angle_gamma   90.00
#
_symmetry.space_group_name_H-M   'P 1'
#
loop_
_entity.id
_entity.type
_entity.pdbx_description
1 polymer ?
#
loop_
_entity_poly.entity_id
_entity_poly.type
_entity_poly.pdbx_seq_one_letter_code
_entity_poly.pdbx_strand_id
1 'polypeptide(L)'
;AARINNCDFYGVEYRKSLIDLGNELIERYEIDNAKMIHTNIIDVDFSDYDAFYLFSPFYENLEVENRLNDEVDLEEKLYQIYLDYTETQLAKAIIGTRLVTYFGNNFEVPNSYQRVKDAFDGALKLWIKQA
;
A
#
# COMPACT_ATOMS: atom_id res chain seq x y z
N ALA A 1 -0.73 7.43 -11.63
CA ALA A 1 -2.17 7.23 -11.42
C ALA A 1 -2.87 8.57 -11.15
N ALA A 2 -2.50 9.35 -10.13
CA ALA A 2 -3.18 10.59 -9.73
C ALA A 2 -3.37 11.59 -10.89
N ARG A 3 -2.35 11.79 -11.71
CA ARG A 3 -2.37 12.77 -12.83
C ARG A 3 -3.45 12.50 -13.90
N ILE A 4 -3.96 11.29 -14.00
CA ILE A 4 -4.91 10.87 -15.06
C ILE A 4 -6.27 10.42 -14.53
N ASN A 5 -6.51 10.57 -13.24
CA ASN A 5 -7.76 10.15 -12.59
C ASN A 5 -8.31 11.28 -11.71
N ASN A 6 -9.62 11.29 -11.52
CA ASN A 6 -10.32 12.25 -10.67
C ASN A 6 -10.54 11.74 -9.24
N CYS A 7 -9.64 10.89 -8.75
CA CYS A 7 -9.65 10.37 -7.39
C CYS A 7 -8.54 11.01 -6.59
N ASP A 8 -8.71 11.16 -5.30
CA ASP A 8 -7.64 11.54 -4.39
C ASP A 8 -6.73 10.34 -4.11
N PHE A 9 -5.42 10.57 -4.15
CA PHE A 9 -4.39 9.57 -3.92
C PHE A 9 -3.57 9.90 -2.69
N TYR A 10 -3.36 8.91 -1.83
CA TYR A 10 -2.56 9.04 -0.62
C TYR A 10 -1.45 8.00 -0.64
N GLY A 11 -0.21 8.44 -0.53
CA GLY A 11 0.96 7.57 -0.38
C GLY A 11 1.40 7.56 1.07
N VAL A 12 1.35 6.41 1.73
CA VAL A 12 1.85 6.23 3.09
C VAL A 12 3.29 5.75 3.05
N GLU A 13 4.16 6.47 3.73
CA GLU A 13 5.58 6.13 3.81
C GLU A 13 6.14 6.55 5.18
N TYR A 14 6.98 5.71 5.75
CA TYR A 14 7.61 5.94 7.04
C TYR A 14 8.96 6.66 6.95
N ARG A 15 9.63 6.59 5.80
CA ARG A 15 10.90 7.26 5.53
C ARG A 15 10.68 8.72 5.16
N LYS A 16 11.21 9.64 5.96
CA LYS A 16 11.10 11.08 5.72
C LYS A 16 11.68 11.50 4.38
N SER A 17 12.82 10.92 3.99
CA SER A 17 13.47 11.22 2.70
C SER A 17 12.59 10.90 1.50
N LEU A 18 11.83 9.79 1.54
CA LEU A 18 10.91 9.42 0.47
C LEU A 18 9.63 10.26 0.46
N ILE A 19 9.17 10.70 1.63
CA ILE A 19 8.08 11.68 1.74
C ILE A 19 8.49 13.00 1.06
N ASP A 20 9.69 13.49 1.35
CA ASP A 20 10.18 14.75 0.80
C ASP A 20 10.33 14.66 -0.73
N LEU A 21 10.88 13.55 -1.22
CA LEU A 21 10.98 13.28 -2.66
C LEU A 21 9.59 13.19 -3.31
N GLY A 22 8.65 12.49 -2.68
CA GLY A 22 7.27 12.35 -3.18
C GLY A 22 6.58 13.72 -3.27
N ASN A 23 6.72 14.57 -2.26
CA ASN A 23 6.17 15.91 -2.26
C ASN A 23 6.83 16.82 -3.32
N GLU A 24 8.16 16.73 -3.51
CA GLU A 24 8.86 17.45 -4.59
C GLU A 24 8.32 17.05 -5.97
N LEU A 25 8.07 15.75 -6.20
CA LEU A 25 7.49 15.29 -7.48
C LEU A 25 6.04 15.75 -7.67
N ILE A 26 5.23 15.72 -6.62
CA ILE A 26 3.85 16.23 -6.65
C ILE A 26 3.84 17.70 -7.05
N GLU A 27 4.69 18.52 -6.42
CA GLU A 27 4.82 19.95 -6.74
C GLU A 27 5.35 20.16 -8.15
N ARG A 28 6.46 19.52 -8.53
CA ARG A 28 7.11 19.64 -9.85
C ARG A 28 6.17 19.33 -11.01
N TYR A 29 5.29 18.34 -10.84
CA TYR A 29 4.34 17.89 -11.87
C TYR A 29 2.93 18.47 -11.70
N GLU A 30 2.74 19.40 -10.78
CA GLU A 30 1.46 20.07 -10.52
C GLU A 30 0.31 19.05 -10.34
N ILE A 31 0.50 18.09 -9.41
CA ILE A 31 -0.48 17.02 -9.14
C ILE A 31 -1.34 17.43 -7.94
N ASP A 32 -2.55 17.93 -8.19
CA ASP A 32 -3.42 18.50 -7.16
C ASP A 32 -4.14 17.46 -6.31
N ASN A 33 -4.26 16.24 -6.79
CA ASN A 33 -5.02 15.14 -6.17
C ASN A 33 -4.12 14.03 -5.61
N ALA A 34 -2.91 14.35 -5.20
CA ALA A 34 -2.00 13.41 -4.53
C ALA A 34 -1.38 14.04 -3.28
N LYS A 35 -1.23 13.23 -2.24
CA LYS A 35 -0.64 13.64 -0.96
C LYS A 35 0.19 12.52 -0.37
N MET A 36 1.36 12.87 0.17
CA MET A 36 2.17 11.95 0.96
C MET A 36 1.83 12.08 2.45
N ILE A 37 1.74 10.94 3.14
CA ILE A 37 1.48 10.86 4.58
C ILE A 37 2.71 10.23 5.23
N HIS A 38 3.42 11.01 6.05
CA HIS A 38 4.57 10.54 6.81
C HIS A 38 4.08 9.85 8.09
N THR A 39 3.90 8.55 8.04
CA THR A 39 3.47 7.75 9.19
C THR A 39 3.82 6.28 9.02
N ASN A 40 3.74 5.51 10.12
CA ASN A 40 3.81 4.06 10.05
C ASN A 40 2.45 3.50 9.61
N ILE A 41 2.44 2.40 8.86
CA ILE A 41 1.20 1.75 8.38
C ILE A 41 0.25 1.37 9.53
N ILE A 42 0.78 1.01 10.69
CA ILE A 42 -0.03 0.64 11.86
C ILE A 42 -0.81 1.81 12.49
N ASP A 43 -0.49 3.03 12.09
CA ASP A 43 -1.18 4.24 12.55
C ASP A 43 -2.21 4.75 11.53
N VAL A 44 -2.41 4.02 10.40
CA VAL A 44 -3.36 4.37 9.34
C VAL A 44 -4.68 3.63 9.54
N ASP A 45 -5.77 4.36 9.68
CA ASP A 45 -7.11 3.79 9.65
C ASP A 45 -7.57 3.58 8.20
N PHE A 46 -7.76 2.33 7.79
CA PHE A 46 -8.19 2.02 6.42
C PHE A 46 -9.65 2.37 6.16
N SER A 47 -10.46 2.64 7.19
CA SER A 47 -11.85 3.05 7.02
C SER A 47 -12.01 4.42 6.33
N ASP A 48 -10.94 5.22 6.27
CA ASP A 48 -10.92 6.51 5.61
C ASP A 48 -10.76 6.42 4.07
N TYR A 49 -10.58 5.20 3.52
CA TYR A 49 -10.23 5.01 2.11
C TYR A 49 -11.13 3.98 1.42
N ASP A 50 -11.40 4.20 0.12
CA ASP A 50 -12.27 3.34 -0.70
C ASP A 50 -11.51 2.27 -1.49
N ALA A 51 -10.20 2.45 -1.68
CA ALA A 51 -9.36 1.55 -2.46
C ALA A 51 -7.90 1.57 -2.00
N PHE A 52 -7.22 0.44 -2.21
CA PHE A 52 -5.84 0.23 -1.80
C PHE A 52 -4.99 -0.32 -2.95
N TYR A 53 -3.73 0.09 -2.99
CA TYR A 53 -2.70 -0.47 -3.86
C TYR A 53 -1.53 -0.96 -3.02
N LEU A 54 -1.17 -2.21 -3.16
CA LEU A 54 -0.06 -2.85 -2.45
C LEU A 54 0.92 -3.45 -3.47
N PHE A 55 2.17 -3.02 -3.38
CA PHE A 55 3.27 -3.56 -4.18
C PHE A 55 4.32 -4.19 -3.27
N SER A 56 4.35 -5.52 -3.17
CA SER A 56 5.25 -6.27 -2.29
C SER A 56 5.48 -5.55 -0.94
N PRO A 57 4.39 -5.25 -0.21
CA PRO A 57 4.49 -4.37 0.94
C PRO A 57 5.43 -4.97 1.99
N PHE A 58 6.26 -4.11 2.60
CA PHE A 58 7.13 -4.44 3.74
C PHE A 58 8.25 -5.46 3.46
N TYR A 59 8.46 -5.84 2.20
CA TYR A 59 9.42 -6.89 1.80
C TYR A 59 10.86 -6.60 2.26
N GLU A 60 11.25 -5.34 2.38
CA GLU A 60 12.56 -4.94 2.89
C GLU A 60 12.85 -5.44 4.32
N ASN A 61 11.83 -5.71 5.12
CA ASN A 61 12.00 -6.31 6.44
C ASN A 61 12.49 -7.77 6.38
N LEU A 62 12.29 -8.45 5.25
CA LEU A 62 12.81 -9.81 5.00
C LEU A 62 14.19 -9.81 4.35
N GLU A 63 14.48 -8.80 3.53
CA GLU A 63 15.73 -8.65 2.80
C GLU A 63 16.48 -7.38 3.20
N VAL A 64 16.88 -7.30 4.47
CA VAL A 64 17.51 -6.11 5.07
C VAL A 64 18.78 -5.67 4.32
N GLU A 65 19.50 -6.60 3.68
CA GLU A 65 20.70 -6.29 2.88
C GLU A 65 20.38 -5.47 1.62
N ASN A 66 19.15 -5.57 1.10
CA ASN A 66 18.68 -4.87 -0.10
C ASN A 66 17.85 -3.61 0.23
N ARG A 67 17.92 -3.12 1.47
CA ARG A 67 17.17 -1.93 1.89
C ARG A 67 17.59 -0.67 1.13
N LEU A 68 16.66 0.25 0.95
CA LEU A 68 16.90 1.52 0.26
C LEU A 68 17.85 2.44 1.04
N ASN A 69 17.72 2.48 2.37
CA ASN A 69 18.56 3.28 3.28
C ASN A 69 18.41 2.81 4.73
N ASP A 70 19.11 3.48 5.66
CA ASP A 70 19.14 3.18 7.10
C ASP A 70 18.20 4.07 7.93
N GLU A 71 17.26 4.78 7.30
CA GLU A 71 16.40 5.77 7.97
C GLU A 71 15.37 5.12 8.92
N VAL A 72 15.02 3.85 8.69
CA VAL A 72 14.06 3.10 9.50
C VAL A 72 14.62 1.75 9.92
N ASP A 73 14.17 1.26 11.07
CA ASP A 73 14.51 -0.08 11.54
C ASP A 73 13.77 -1.12 10.70
N LEU A 74 14.50 -2.12 10.21
CA LEU A 74 13.99 -3.24 9.44
C LEU A 74 14.29 -4.53 10.19
N GLU A 75 13.25 -5.28 10.54
CA GLU A 75 13.36 -6.56 11.22
C GLU A 75 12.27 -7.51 10.72
N GLU A 76 12.57 -8.79 10.63
CA GLU A 76 11.61 -9.81 10.18
C GLU A 76 10.31 -9.81 11.01
N LYS A 77 10.40 -9.57 12.32
CA LYS A 77 9.22 -9.44 13.18
C LYS A 77 8.31 -8.26 12.78
N LEU A 78 8.87 -7.15 12.27
CA LEU A 78 8.09 -6.00 11.81
C LEU A 78 7.31 -6.34 10.54
N TYR A 79 7.88 -7.18 9.68
CA TYR A 79 7.18 -7.67 8.49
C TYR A 79 5.85 -8.31 8.87
N GLN A 80 5.86 -9.26 9.82
CA GLN A 80 4.64 -9.93 10.26
C GLN A 80 3.64 -8.98 10.92
N ILE A 81 4.12 -8.06 11.77
CA ILE A 81 3.28 -7.05 12.42
C ILE A 81 2.56 -6.19 11.38
N TYR A 82 3.26 -5.72 10.35
CA TYR A 82 2.69 -4.88 9.30
C TYR A 82 1.71 -5.65 8.41
N LEU A 83 2.01 -6.91 8.09
CA LEU A 83 1.08 -7.77 7.37
C LEU A 83 -0.20 -8.00 8.16
N ASP A 84 -0.10 -8.46 9.41
CA ASP A 84 -1.25 -8.76 10.26
C ASP A 84 -2.14 -7.54 10.45
N TYR A 85 -1.53 -6.36 10.62
CA TYR A 85 -2.27 -5.10 10.68
C TYR A 85 -3.03 -4.82 9.37
N THR A 86 -2.32 -4.87 8.24
CA THR A 86 -2.89 -4.60 6.92
C THR A 86 -4.02 -5.56 6.59
N GLU A 87 -3.84 -6.86 6.81
CA GLU A 87 -4.88 -7.88 6.61
C GLU A 87 -6.10 -7.65 7.50
N THR A 88 -5.87 -7.30 8.77
CA THR A 88 -6.93 -6.99 9.72
C THR A 88 -7.75 -5.76 9.28
N GLN A 89 -7.10 -4.71 8.83
CA GLN A 89 -7.76 -3.50 8.34
C GLN A 89 -8.57 -3.78 7.06
N LEU A 90 -7.99 -4.50 6.11
CA LEU A 90 -8.68 -4.91 4.88
C LEU A 90 -9.89 -5.81 5.19
N ALA A 91 -9.77 -6.72 6.16
CA ALA A 91 -10.88 -7.57 6.58
C ALA A 91 -12.05 -6.77 7.18
N LYS A 92 -11.80 -5.62 7.79
CA LYS A 92 -12.81 -4.71 8.36
C LYS A 92 -13.38 -3.71 7.35
N ALA A 93 -12.73 -3.51 6.20
CA ALA A 93 -13.17 -2.55 5.20
C ALA A 93 -14.62 -2.82 4.74
N ILE A 94 -15.29 -1.82 4.20
CA ILE A 94 -16.68 -1.94 3.74
C ILE A 94 -16.78 -2.82 2.47
N ILE A 95 -17.96 -3.42 2.26
CA ILE A 95 -18.26 -4.15 1.01
C ILE A 95 -18.09 -3.20 -0.19
N GLY A 96 -17.48 -3.70 -1.25
CA GLY A 96 -17.15 -2.91 -2.44
C GLY A 96 -15.77 -2.26 -2.42
N THR A 97 -15.04 -2.28 -1.29
CA THR A 97 -13.65 -1.82 -1.23
C THR A 97 -12.81 -2.56 -2.26
N ARG A 98 -12.02 -1.80 -3.02
CA ARG A 98 -11.14 -2.31 -4.07
C ARG A 98 -9.71 -2.45 -3.56
N LEU A 99 -9.09 -3.56 -3.88
CA LEU A 99 -7.68 -3.81 -3.59
C LEU A 99 -6.97 -4.20 -4.88
N VAL A 100 -5.87 -3.54 -5.18
CA VAL A 100 -4.94 -3.92 -6.25
C VAL A 100 -3.65 -4.40 -5.61
N THR A 101 -3.23 -5.61 -5.98
CA THR A 101 -1.94 -6.16 -5.56
C THR A 101 -1.04 -6.36 -6.77
N TYR A 102 0.23 -5.96 -6.64
CA TYR A 102 1.25 -6.19 -7.64
C TYR A 102 2.45 -6.87 -7.00
N PHE A 103 2.81 -8.03 -7.48
CA PHE A 103 3.70 -8.97 -6.80
C PHE A 103 3.30 -9.11 -5.33
N GLY A 104 3.21 -10.03 -4.67
CA GLY A 104 2.72 -10.10 -3.28
C GLY A 104 2.56 -11.54 -2.83
N ASN A 105 3.57 -12.37 -3.17
CA ASN A 105 3.51 -13.81 -2.94
C ASN A 105 3.38 -14.17 -1.45
N ASN A 106 3.73 -13.24 -0.56
CA ASN A 106 3.68 -13.44 0.89
C ASN A 106 2.54 -12.67 1.59
N PHE A 107 1.70 -11.98 0.81
CA PHE A 107 0.53 -11.27 1.34
C PHE A 107 -0.74 -12.08 1.09
N GLU A 108 -1.46 -12.43 2.14
CA GLU A 108 -2.73 -13.11 2.06
C GLU A 108 -3.88 -12.08 1.99
N VAL A 109 -4.52 -12.01 0.83
CA VAL A 109 -5.73 -11.22 0.68
C VAL A 109 -6.83 -11.88 1.49
N PRO A 110 -7.55 -11.14 2.37
CA PRO A 110 -8.62 -11.73 3.18
C PRO A 110 -9.67 -12.45 2.33
N ASN A 111 -10.17 -13.59 2.83
CA ASN A 111 -11.14 -14.44 2.12
C ASN A 111 -12.45 -13.71 1.74
N SER A 112 -12.72 -12.55 2.35
CA SER A 112 -13.86 -11.69 2.00
C SER A 112 -13.68 -10.93 0.69
N TYR A 113 -12.51 -11.01 0.05
CA TYR A 113 -12.24 -10.40 -1.25
C TYR A 113 -12.29 -11.43 -2.37
N GLN A 114 -12.94 -11.08 -3.47
CA GLN A 114 -12.96 -11.88 -4.69
C GLN A 114 -12.05 -11.24 -5.75
N ARG A 115 -11.16 -12.04 -6.34
CA ARG A 115 -10.39 -11.63 -7.50
C ARG A 115 -11.31 -11.51 -8.71
N VAL A 116 -11.36 -10.33 -9.31
CA VAL A 116 -12.23 -10.01 -10.46
C VAL A 116 -11.47 -9.81 -11.77
N LYS A 117 -10.16 -9.48 -11.68
CA LYS A 117 -9.33 -9.27 -12.86
C LYS A 117 -7.86 -9.48 -12.52
N ASP A 118 -7.09 -9.89 -13.52
CA ASP A 118 -5.62 -9.90 -13.46
C ASP A 118 -4.98 -9.42 -14.77
N ALA A 119 -3.69 -9.12 -14.72
CA ALA A 119 -2.86 -8.71 -15.84
C ALA A 119 -1.39 -9.10 -15.58
N PHE A 120 -0.54 -8.98 -16.60
CA PHE A 120 0.89 -9.30 -16.52
C PHE A 120 1.13 -10.72 -15.98
N ASP A 121 0.51 -11.72 -16.62
CA ASP A 121 0.59 -13.14 -16.23
C ASP A 121 0.21 -13.40 -14.75
N GLY A 122 -0.78 -12.62 -14.24
CA GLY A 122 -1.27 -12.75 -12.87
C GLY A 122 -0.44 -12.00 -11.83
N ALA A 123 0.59 -11.25 -12.22
CA ALA A 123 1.37 -10.44 -11.29
C ALA A 123 0.56 -9.27 -10.71
N LEU A 124 -0.29 -8.65 -11.53
CA LEU A 124 -1.21 -7.59 -11.10
C LEU A 124 -2.62 -8.17 -10.95
N LYS A 125 -3.23 -7.97 -9.79
CA LYS A 125 -4.57 -8.50 -9.49
C LYS A 125 -5.46 -7.41 -8.92
N LEU A 126 -6.71 -7.39 -9.36
CA LEU A 126 -7.77 -6.57 -8.78
C LEU A 126 -8.73 -7.46 -7.99
N TRP A 127 -8.99 -7.05 -6.78
CA TRP A 127 -9.89 -7.70 -5.84
C TRP A 127 -10.99 -6.74 -5.40
N ILE A 128 -12.18 -7.26 -5.15
CA ILE A 128 -13.31 -6.49 -4.60
C ILE A 128 -13.86 -7.22 -3.39
N LYS A 129 -14.04 -6.48 -2.30
CA LYS A 129 -14.63 -7.01 -1.07
C LYS A 129 -16.10 -7.36 -1.26
N GLN A 130 -16.47 -8.59 -0.90
CA GLN A 130 -17.82 -9.15 -1.10
C GLN A 130 -18.62 -9.29 0.20
N ALA A 131 -17.93 -9.48 1.29
CA ALA A 131 -18.59 -9.74 2.57
C ALA A 131 -17.93 -8.99 3.75
#